data_4ebb978af512a9e679e124ef3f1e4204
#
_entry.id   4ebb978af512a9e679e124ef3f1e4204
#
_cell.length_a   1.000
_cell.length_b   1.000
_cell.length_c   1.000
_cell.angle_alpha   90.00
_cell.angle_beta   90.00
_cell.angle_gamma   90.00
#
_symmetry.space_group_name_H-M   'P 1'
#
loop_
_entity.id
_entity.type
_entity.pdbx_description
1 polymer ?
#
loop_
_entity_poly.entity_id
_entity_poly.type
_entity_poly.pdbx_seq_one_letter_code
_entity_poly.pdbx_strand_id
1 'polypeptide(L)'
;MNINLKQAAGATAWAKSGTTTVEGFGATPGMPAMFKSNFDYQLVRGMLAGAYGEGGAFGELYSTARRIADRDLESWTVEWTGTAQRIEAIAYGCLSGGHVVSAREAFLRASLYWRTGLFYLESKDPRQLAMYHRHRSCFRQASALFDPPVEPVSIPYENGKTLPGYFMRASATGGPRPTVMIVGGGDSTCEELYDFGGGAAAVRRGYNAFLWEGPGQVGAFALDQA
;
A
#
# COMPACT_ATOMS: atom_id res chain seq x y z
N MET A 1 -9.68 31.21 -17.56
CA MET A 1 -10.12 29.85 -17.88
C MET A 1 -10.58 29.25 -16.57
N ASN A 2 -11.89 29.31 -16.28
CA ASN A 2 -12.46 28.89 -15.01
C ASN A 2 -12.60 27.36 -14.99
N ILE A 3 -11.75 26.67 -14.24
CA ILE A 3 -11.90 25.23 -13.99
C ILE A 3 -12.89 25.07 -12.83
N ASN A 4 -14.00 24.43 -13.14
CA ASN A 4 -15.13 24.24 -12.24
C ASN A 4 -14.81 23.12 -11.24
N LEU A 5 -14.44 23.48 -10.00
CA LEU A 5 -14.04 22.60 -8.90
C LEU A 5 -15.19 21.73 -8.30
N LYS A 6 -16.33 21.61 -8.99
CA LYS A 6 -17.46 20.78 -8.53
C LYS A 6 -17.38 19.29 -8.90
N GLN A 7 -16.29 18.81 -9.48
CA GLN A 7 -16.15 17.38 -9.83
C GLN A 7 -15.25 16.55 -8.91
N ALA A 8 -14.72 17.12 -7.85
CA ALA A 8 -13.93 16.35 -6.85
C ALA A 8 -14.79 15.55 -5.83
N ALA A 9 -16.12 15.60 -5.95
CA ALA A 9 -17.03 14.83 -5.10
C ALA A 9 -17.27 13.37 -5.60
N GLY A 10 -16.46 12.88 -6.55
CA GLY A 10 -16.69 11.59 -7.21
C GLY A 10 -16.07 10.35 -6.55
N ALA A 11 -15.24 10.49 -5.54
CA ALA A 11 -14.58 9.33 -4.92
C ALA A 11 -15.53 8.42 -4.11
N THR A 12 -16.69 8.94 -3.70
CA THR A 12 -17.72 8.16 -2.98
C THR A 12 -18.77 7.50 -3.88
N ALA A 13 -18.76 7.76 -5.19
CA ALA A 13 -19.73 7.20 -6.12
C ALA A 13 -19.44 5.73 -6.50
N TRP A 14 -18.25 5.23 -6.25
CA TRP A 14 -17.89 3.85 -6.57
C TRP A 14 -18.57 2.79 -5.71
N ALA A 15 -18.92 3.13 -4.49
CA ALA A 15 -19.59 2.22 -3.56
C ALA A 15 -21.13 2.13 -3.78
N LYS A 16 -21.74 3.06 -4.54
CA LYS A 16 -23.19 3.15 -4.71
C LYS A 16 -23.71 2.79 -6.11
N SER A 17 -22.87 2.62 -7.12
CA SER A 17 -23.34 2.13 -8.41
C SER A 17 -23.40 0.61 -8.35
N GLY A 18 -24.59 0.08 -8.18
CA GLY A 18 -24.88 -1.34 -8.33
C GLY A 18 -24.24 -1.88 -9.60
N THR A 19 -23.62 -3.05 -9.46
CA THR A 19 -23.34 -4.00 -10.55
C THR A 19 -22.76 -3.41 -11.84
N THR A 20 -21.61 -2.78 -11.79
CA THR A 20 -20.77 -2.80 -12.95
C THR A 20 -19.91 -4.06 -12.82
N THR A 21 -20.42 -5.17 -13.31
CA THR A 21 -19.60 -6.33 -13.65
C THR A 21 -18.67 -5.84 -14.73
N VAL A 22 -17.44 -5.47 -14.35
CA VAL A 22 -16.37 -5.33 -15.31
C VAL A 22 -15.98 -6.77 -15.66
N GLU A 23 -16.77 -7.37 -16.55
CA GLU A 23 -16.37 -8.60 -17.24
C GLU A 23 -15.07 -8.27 -17.96
N GLY A 24 -13.95 -8.82 -17.51
CA GLY A 24 -12.68 -8.74 -18.19
C GLY A 24 -11.51 -8.09 -17.44
N PHE A 25 -11.69 -7.48 -16.26
CA PHE A 25 -10.59 -6.91 -15.49
C PHE A 25 -10.25 -7.82 -14.30
N GLY A 26 -9.55 -8.88 -14.48
CA GLY A 26 -9.15 -9.72 -13.36
C GLY A 26 -8.67 -11.10 -13.77
N ALA A 27 -9.12 -11.60 -14.89
CA ALA A 27 -8.66 -12.88 -15.34
C ALA A 27 -7.42 -12.72 -16.23
N THR A 28 -6.24 -12.94 -15.68
CA THR A 28 -5.16 -13.44 -16.52
C THR A 28 -5.68 -14.71 -17.19
N PRO A 29 -5.68 -14.83 -18.53
CA PRO A 29 -6.17 -16.03 -19.19
C PRO A 29 -5.55 -17.28 -18.57
N GLY A 30 -6.37 -18.17 -18.03
CA GLY A 30 -5.94 -19.41 -17.38
C GLY A 30 -5.80 -19.38 -15.86
N MET A 31 -5.94 -18.23 -15.20
CA MET A 31 -6.09 -18.20 -13.73
C MET A 31 -7.58 -18.21 -13.37
N PRO A 32 -8.05 -19.18 -12.56
CA PRO A 32 -9.41 -19.14 -12.06
C PRO A 32 -9.58 -17.91 -11.15
N ALA A 33 -10.56 -17.08 -11.47
CA ALA A 33 -10.96 -15.97 -10.61
C ALA A 33 -11.45 -16.51 -9.26
N MET A 34 -10.98 -15.94 -8.15
CA MET A 34 -11.46 -16.30 -6.81
C MET A 34 -12.76 -15.61 -6.48
N PHE A 35 -12.97 -14.40 -7.00
CA PHE A 35 -14.15 -13.58 -6.81
C PHE A 35 -14.78 -13.22 -8.15
N LYS A 36 -16.09 -13.03 -8.13
CA LYS A 36 -16.85 -12.49 -9.27
C LYS A 36 -17.02 -10.96 -9.17
N SER A 37 -16.30 -10.33 -8.28
CA SER A 37 -16.34 -8.91 -7.97
C SER A 37 -14.96 -8.25 -8.14
N ASN A 38 -14.91 -6.95 -7.89
CA ASN A 38 -13.67 -6.17 -7.89
C ASN A 38 -12.63 -6.64 -6.83
N PHE A 39 -13.02 -7.52 -5.92
CA PHE A 39 -12.12 -8.17 -4.98
C PHE A 39 -11.01 -8.95 -5.69
N ASP A 40 -11.33 -9.55 -6.85
CA ASP A 40 -10.36 -10.30 -7.64
C ASP A 40 -9.22 -9.40 -8.14
N TYR A 41 -9.56 -8.18 -8.60
CA TYR A 41 -8.57 -7.19 -9.00
C TYR A 41 -7.65 -6.78 -7.84
N GLN A 42 -8.22 -6.54 -6.65
CA GLN A 42 -7.43 -6.18 -5.47
C GLN A 42 -6.56 -7.34 -4.98
N LEU A 43 -7.02 -8.58 -5.11
CA LEU A 43 -6.22 -9.75 -4.81
C LEU A 43 -5.02 -9.89 -5.75
N VAL A 44 -5.23 -9.73 -7.07
CA VAL A 44 -4.16 -9.74 -8.08
C VAL A 44 -3.17 -8.61 -7.82
N ARG A 45 -3.65 -7.41 -7.46
CA ARG A 45 -2.79 -6.29 -7.06
C ARG A 45 -1.86 -6.69 -5.91
N GLY A 46 -2.40 -7.33 -4.86
CA GLY A 46 -1.59 -7.86 -3.75
C GLY A 46 -0.55 -8.89 -4.18
N MET A 47 -0.90 -9.77 -5.13
CA MET A 47 0.04 -10.76 -5.67
C MET A 47 1.19 -10.12 -6.45
N LEU A 48 0.91 -9.04 -7.19
CA LEU A 48 1.93 -8.29 -7.94
C LEU A 48 2.94 -7.60 -7.01
N ALA A 49 2.55 -7.19 -5.82
CA ALA A 49 3.46 -6.62 -4.82
C ALA A 49 4.58 -7.60 -4.43
N GLY A 50 4.29 -8.91 -4.42
CA GLY A 50 5.30 -9.94 -4.15
C GLY A 50 6.36 -10.09 -5.25
N ALA A 51 6.07 -9.63 -6.48
CA ALA A 51 6.96 -9.86 -7.62
C ALA A 51 8.26 -9.07 -7.56
N TYR A 52 8.24 -7.86 -6.98
CA TYR A 52 9.41 -6.96 -6.99
C TYR A 52 9.84 -6.48 -5.61
N GLY A 53 8.92 -6.38 -4.65
CA GLY A 53 9.16 -5.68 -3.41
C GLY A 53 9.11 -6.57 -2.16
N GLU A 54 8.80 -7.86 -2.31
CA GLU A 54 8.63 -8.78 -1.17
C GLU A 54 7.42 -8.41 -0.28
N GLY A 55 6.56 -7.48 -0.77
CA GLY A 55 5.38 -6.98 -0.03
C GLY A 55 4.18 -7.92 -0.04
N GLY A 56 4.24 -9.06 -0.74
CA GLY A 56 3.14 -10.03 -0.79
C GLY A 56 3.62 -11.46 -0.89
N ALA A 57 2.94 -12.39 -0.18
CA ALA A 57 3.20 -13.82 -0.28
C ALA A 57 1.95 -14.53 -0.80
N PHE A 58 2.09 -15.27 -1.91
CA PHE A 58 0.98 -15.95 -2.58
C PHE A 58 0.13 -16.79 -1.63
N GLY A 59 0.76 -17.61 -0.79
CA GLY A 59 0.06 -18.49 0.16
C GLY A 59 -0.78 -17.72 1.20
N GLU A 60 -0.27 -16.58 1.69
CA GLU A 60 -0.97 -15.71 2.63
C GLU A 60 -2.16 -15.02 1.96
N LEU A 61 -1.94 -14.48 0.76
CA LEU A 61 -2.98 -13.82 -0.04
C LEU A 61 -4.10 -14.79 -0.40
N TYR A 62 -3.74 -15.95 -0.93
CA TYR A 62 -4.69 -16.96 -1.36
C TYR A 62 -5.50 -17.55 -0.19
N SER A 63 -4.84 -17.88 0.92
CA SER A 63 -5.51 -18.42 2.10
C SER A 63 -6.46 -17.41 2.75
N THR A 64 -6.12 -16.13 2.72
CA THR A 64 -7.00 -15.06 3.21
C THR A 64 -8.20 -14.90 2.30
N ALA A 65 -7.98 -14.80 0.99
CA ALA A 65 -9.04 -14.65 0.00
C ALA A 65 -10.09 -15.77 0.06
N ARG A 66 -9.69 -16.99 0.34
CA ARG A 66 -10.61 -18.14 0.48
C ARG A 66 -11.59 -18.03 1.65
N ARG A 67 -11.35 -17.18 2.62
CA ARG A 67 -12.25 -16.96 3.77
C ARG A 67 -13.19 -15.78 3.55
N ILE A 68 -12.92 -14.96 2.55
CA ILE A 68 -13.71 -13.75 2.25
C ILE A 68 -14.98 -14.15 1.48
N ALA A 69 -16.15 -13.69 1.95
CA ALA A 69 -17.38 -13.79 1.21
C ALA A 69 -17.37 -12.76 0.06
N ASP A 70 -17.63 -13.21 -1.18
CA ASP A 70 -17.62 -12.32 -2.35
C ASP A 70 -18.63 -11.18 -2.19
N ARG A 71 -18.19 -9.94 -2.47
CA ARG A 71 -18.97 -8.69 -2.34
C ARG A 71 -19.32 -8.26 -0.91
N ASP A 72 -18.83 -8.96 0.09
CA ASP A 72 -18.99 -8.57 1.50
C ASP A 72 -17.78 -7.76 1.96
N LEU A 73 -17.95 -6.42 2.02
CA LEU A 73 -16.89 -5.49 2.40
C LEU A 73 -16.44 -5.67 3.85
N GLU A 74 -17.34 -6.05 4.74
CA GLU A 74 -16.98 -6.32 6.13
C GLU A 74 -16.15 -7.60 6.24
N SER A 75 -16.53 -8.67 5.55
CA SER A 75 -15.75 -9.90 5.45
C SER A 75 -14.35 -9.62 4.90
N TRP A 76 -14.23 -8.77 3.87
CA TRP A 76 -12.94 -8.32 3.34
C TRP A 76 -12.09 -7.67 4.43
N THR A 77 -12.63 -6.68 5.11
CA THR A 77 -11.90 -5.92 6.14
C THR A 77 -11.45 -6.82 7.29
N VAL A 78 -12.34 -7.67 7.80
CA VAL A 78 -12.07 -8.57 8.94
C VAL A 78 -10.97 -9.57 8.60
N GLU A 79 -11.06 -10.24 7.46
CA GLU A 79 -10.11 -11.29 7.08
C GLU A 79 -8.71 -10.75 6.79
N TRP A 80 -8.62 -9.59 6.10
CA TRP A 80 -7.33 -8.94 5.88
C TRP A 80 -6.74 -8.38 7.17
N THR A 81 -7.55 -7.83 8.07
CA THR A 81 -7.11 -7.37 9.39
C THR A 81 -6.51 -8.52 10.19
N GLY A 82 -7.18 -9.67 10.25
CA GLY A 82 -6.65 -10.85 10.96
C GLY A 82 -5.35 -11.36 10.36
N THR A 83 -5.22 -11.34 9.04
CA THR A 83 -3.98 -11.72 8.38
C THR A 83 -2.86 -10.71 8.66
N ALA A 84 -3.15 -9.40 8.57
CA ALA A 84 -2.18 -8.35 8.85
C ALA A 84 -1.64 -8.44 10.29
N GLN A 85 -2.52 -8.60 11.28
CA GLN A 85 -2.15 -8.75 12.69
C GLN A 85 -1.22 -9.94 12.92
N ARG A 86 -1.56 -11.09 12.32
CA ARG A 86 -0.75 -12.31 12.44
C ARG A 86 0.64 -12.11 11.84
N ILE A 87 0.75 -11.54 10.65
CA ILE A 87 2.04 -11.33 9.98
C ILE A 87 2.86 -10.24 10.69
N GLU A 88 2.22 -9.21 11.21
CA GLU A 88 2.89 -8.20 12.04
C GLU A 88 3.48 -8.80 13.33
N ALA A 89 2.75 -9.71 13.98
CA ALA A 89 3.27 -10.41 15.15
C ALA A 89 4.48 -11.29 14.80
N ILE A 90 4.47 -11.95 13.64
CA ILE A 90 5.63 -12.69 13.12
C ILE A 90 6.82 -11.74 12.89
N ALA A 91 6.58 -10.56 12.31
CA ALA A 91 7.62 -9.57 12.06
C ALA A 91 8.33 -9.14 13.35
N TYR A 92 7.57 -8.83 14.40
CA TYR A 92 8.14 -8.51 15.70
C TYR A 92 8.87 -9.70 16.34
N GLY A 93 8.35 -10.91 16.19
CA GLY A 93 9.03 -12.13 16.65
C GLY A 93 10.38 -12.35 15.94
N CYS A 94 10.43 -12.16 14.63
CA CYS A 94 11.67 -12.22 13.86
C CYS A 94 12.66 -11.14 14.29
N LEU A 95 12.17 -9.91 14.50
CA LEU A 95 13.01 -8.79 14.92
C LEU A 95 13.64 -9.05 16.30
N SER A 96 12.86 -9.51 17.25
CA SER A 96 13.35 -9.84 18.61
C SER A 96 14.34 -11.02 18.62
N GLY A 97 14.20 -11.92 17.64
CA GLY A 97 15.14 -13.03 17.42
C GLY A 97 16.39 -12.68 16.63
N GLY A 98 16.55 -11.41 16.21
CA GLY A 98 17.70 -10.96 15.41
C GLY A 98 17.64 -11.35 13.92
N HIS A 99 16.50 -11.86 13.46
CA HIS A 99 16.29 -12.26 12.06
C HIS A 99 15.87 -11.06 11.19
N VAL A 100 16.81 -10.14 10.95
CA VAL A 100 16.55 -8.82 10.34
C VAL A 100 15.87 -8.92 8.98
N VAL A 101 16.33 -9.80 8.09
CA VAL A 101 15.76 -9.97 6.75
C VAL A 101 14.32 -10.47 6.83
N SER A 102 14.08 -11.52 7.61
CA SER A 102 12.73 -12.08 7.81
C SER A 102 11.78 -11.08 8.47
N ALA A 103 12.30 -10.27 9.40
CA ALA A 103 11.52 -9.20 10.04
C ALA A 103 11.12 -8.13 9.01
N ARG A 104 12.08 -7.65 8.21
CA ARG A 104 11.84 -6.66 7.14
C ARG A 104 10.77 -7.12 6.17
N GLU A 105 10.91 -8.32 5.62
CA GLU A 105 9.96 -8.89 4.67
C GLU A 105 8.57 -9.10 5.30
N ALA A 106 8.49 -9.58 6.54
CA ALA A 106 7.23 -9.73 7.24
C ALA A 106 6.55 -8.38 7.53
N PHE A 107 7.31 -7.33 7.87
CA PHE A 107 6.77 -5.98 8.03
C PHE A 107 6.24 -5.40 6.70
N LEU A 108 6.92 -5.62 5.57
CA LEU A 108 6.42 -5.21 4.25
C LEU A 108 5.08 -5.89 3.95
N ARG A 109 4.98 -7.20 4.15
CA ARG A 109 3.73 -7.95 3.94
C ARG A 109 2.62 -7.49 4.88
N ALA A 110 2.93 -7.30 6.18
CA ALA A 110 1.96 -6.78 7.14
C ALA A 110 1.43 -5.40 6.71
N SER A 111 2.32 -4.52 6.26
CA SER A 111 1.96 -3.21 5.73
C SER A 111 0.96 -3.33 4.58
N LEU A 112 1.26 -4.15 3.57
CA LEU A 112 0.35 -4.40 2.45
C LEU A 112 -1.02 -4.94 2.92
N TYR A 113 -1.05 -5.89 3.87
CA TYR A 113 -2.30 -6.50 4.31
C TYR A 113 -3.16 -5.54 5.13
N TRP A 114 -2.55 -4.68 5.96
CA TRP A 114 -3.25 -3.57 6.60
C TRP A 114 -3.87 -2.62 5.57
N ARG A 115 -3.10 -2.27 4.53
CA ARG A 115 -3.56 -1.42 3.42
C ARG A 115 -4.70 -2.08 2.65
N THR A 116 -4.58 -3.37 2.37
CA THR A 116 -5.62 -4.14 1.66
C THR A 116 -6.91 -4.20 2.46
N GLY A 117 -6.82 -4.40 3.78
CA GLY A 117 -7.99 -4.44 4.66
C GLY A 117 -8.75 -3.12 4.76
N LEU A 118 -8.04 -1.98 4.76
CA LEU A 118 -8.67 -0.65 4.84
C LEU A 118 -9.25 -0.16 3.50
N PHE A 119 -8.97 -0.84 2.39
CA PHE A 119 -9.23 -0.32 1.04
C PHE A 119 -10.69 0.04 0.79
N TYR A 120 -11.61 -0.74 1.30
CA TYR A 120 -13.05 -0.53 1.12
C TYR A 120 -13.74 0.18 2.30
N LEU A 121 -12.99 0.56 3.32
CA LEU A 121 -13.58 1.33 4.42
C LEU A 121 -13.95 2.75 3.96
N GLU A 122 -15.13 3.19 4.34
CA GLU A 122 -15.52 4.58 4.13
C GLU A 122 -14.63 5.53 4.97
N SER A 123 -14.42 6.76 4.47
CA SER A 123 -13.59 7.77 5.17
C SER A 123 -14.08 8.12 6.59
N LYS A 124 -15.34 7.83 6.90
CA LYS A 124 -15.94 8.05 8.23
C LYS A 124 -15.87 6.83 9.13
N ASP A 125 -15.41 5.67 8.63
CA ASP A 125 -15.25 4.49 9.47
C ASP A 125 -14.11 4.71 10.47
N PRO A 126 -14.37 4.58 11.79
CA PRO A 126 -13.36 4.85 12.82
C PRO A 126 -12.13 3.93 12.72
N ARG A 127 -12.26 2.77 12.04
CA ARG A 127 -11.16 1.82 11.83
C ARG A 127 -10.17 2.32 10.78
N GLN A 128 -10.61 3.14 9.82
CA GLN A 128 -9.81 3.54 8.68
C GLN A 128 -8.48 4.19 9.08
N LEU A 129 -8.53 5.20 9.93
CA LEU A 129 -7.34 5.92 10.39
C LEU A 129 -6.42 5.00 11.22
N ALA A 130 -6.98 4.17 12.09
CA ALA A 130 -6.20 3.24 12.89
C ALA A 130 -5.46 2.21 12.02
N MET A 131 -6.13 1.65 11.01
CA MET A 131 -5.53 0.69 10.07
C MET A 131 -4.49 1.37 9.18
N TYR A 132 -4.72 2.63 8.75
CA TYR A 132 -3.73 3.41 8.02
C TYR A 132 -2.45 3.62 8.85
N HIS A 133 -2.59 3.97 10.13
CA HIS A 133 -1.42 4.08 11.01
C HIS A 133 -0.67 2.76 11.19
N ARG A 134 -1.37 1.62 11.23
CA ARG A 134 -0.72 0.29 11.28
C ARG A 134 0.01 -0.01 9.99
N HIS A 135 -0.62 0.21 8.83
CA HIS A 135 0.01 0.11 7.51
C HIS A 135 1.32 0.89 7.47
N ARG A 136 1.26 2.20 7.78
CA ARG A 136 2.42 3.09 7.78
C ARG A 136 3.48 2.68 8.80
N SER A 137 3.09 2.28 10.01
CA SER A 137 4.01 1.82 11.04
C SER A 137 4.79 0.59 10.61
N CYS A 138 4.12 -0.42 10.05
CA CYS A 138 4.77 -1.61 9.52
C CYS A 138 5.78 -1.27 8.41
N PHE A 139 5.41 -0.39 7.47
CA PHE A 139 6.35 0.03 6.44
C PHE A 139 7.57 0.75 7.03
N ARG A 140 7.40 1.61 8.02
CA ARG A 140 8.49 2.31 8.70
C ARG A 140 9.43 1.35 9.45
N GLN A 141 8.88 0.31 10.09
CA GLN A 141 9.70 -0.73 10.69
C GLN A 141 10.55 -1.44 9.63
N ALA A 142 9.93 -1.83 8.50
CA ALA A 142 10.68 -2.40 7.38
C ALA A 142 11.74 -1.43 6.84
N SER A 143 11.39 -0.16 6.67
CA SER A 143 12.25 0.90 6.13
C SER A 143 13.56 1.06 6.90
N ALA A 144 13.50 0.93 8.22
CA ALA A 144 14.67 1.02 9.08
C ALA A 144 15.62 -0.20 8.97
N LEU A 145 15.13 -1.31 8.42
CA LEU A 145 15.88 -2.57 8.29
C LEU A 145 16.51 -2.76 6.88
N PHE A 146 16.39 -1.77 6.01
CA PHE A 146 17.14 -1.76 4.75
C PHE A 146 18.58 -1.27 4.93
N ASP A 147 19.44 -1.60 3.98
CA ASP A 147 20.79 -1.07 3.88
C ASP A 147 21.05 -0.53 2.45
N PRO A 148 21.10 0.80 2.28
CA PRO A 148 20.87 1.84 3.28
C PRO A 148 19.38 1.91 3.70
N PRO A 149 19.07 2.43 4.90
CA PRO A 149 17.71 2.61 5.35
C PRO A 149 16.89 3.52 4.42
N VAL A 150 15.60 3.24 4.31
CA VAL A 150 14.66 4.12 3.60
C VAL A 150 14.28 5.28 4.53
N GLU A 151 14.51 6.50 4.06
CA GLU A 151 14.35 7.71 4.86
C GLU A 151 12.91 8.28 4.72
N PRO A 152 12.11 8.38 5.80
CA PRO A 152 10.85 9.09 5.74
C PRO A 152 11.10 10.60 5.53
N VAL A 153 10.32 11.19 4.63
CA VAL A 153 10.39 12.61 4.27
C VAL A 153 9.06 13.27 4.56
N SER A 154 9.11 14.48 5.13
CA SER A 154 7.96 15.36 5.31
C SER A 154 8.15 16.56 4.36
N ILE A 155 7.30 16.67 3.35
CA ILE A 155 7.40 17.70 2.32
C ILE A 155 6.56 18.90 2.77
N PRO A 156 7.14 20.10 2.95
CA PRO A 156 6.35 21.27 3.26
C PRO A 156 5.28 21.56 2.20
N TYR A 157 4.08 21.88 2.66
CA TYR A 157 2.94 22.20 1.81
C TYR A 157 2.21 23.43 2.34
N GLU A 158 1.17 23.88 1.63
CA GLU A 158 0.41 25.08 1.91
C GLU A 158 -0.13 25.12 3.36
N ASN A 159 -0.20 26.30 3.93
CA ASN A 159 -0.76 26.56 5.28
C ASN A 159 -0.09 25.77 6.41
N GLY A 160 1.21 25.48 6.29
CA GLY A 160 1.96 24.74 7.31
C GLY A 160 1.70 23.24 7.36
N LYS A 161 0.93 22.70 6.41
CA LYS A 161 0.72 21.27 6.24
C LYS A 161 1.95 20.58 5.67
N THR A 162 1.96 19.26 5.68
CA THR A 162 3.00 18.44 5.09
C THR A 162 2.43 17.33 4.24
N LEU A 163 3.18 16.91 3.23
CA LEU A 163 2.88 15.73 2.43
C LEU A 163 3.87 14.61 2.79
N PRO A 164 3.42 13.37 2.94
CA PRO A 164 4.29 12.26 3.29
C PRO A 164 5.08 11.76 2.09
N GLY A 165 6.29 11.27 2.36
CA GLY A 165 7.12 10.62 1.37
C GLY A 165 8.22 9.78 1.99
N TYR A 166 8.95 9.10 1.12
CA TYR A 166 10.12 8.29 1.45
C TYR A 166 11.22 8.48 0.41
N PHE A 167 12.45 8.65 0.87
CA PHE A 167 13.61 8.67 0.00
C PHE A 167 14.40 7.38 0.15
N MET A 168 14.66 6.73 -0.98
CA MET A 168 15.38 5.47 -1.07
C MET A 168 16.69 5.70 -1.81
N ARG A 169 17.79 5.40 -1.17
CA ARG A 169 19.11 5.43 -1.80
C ARG A 169 19.45 4.07 -2.42
N ALA A 170 19.96 4.08 -3.63
CA ALA A 170 20.44 2.86 -4.26
C ALA A 170 21.71 2.30 -3.64
N SER A 171 22.47 3.14 -2.89
CA SER A 171 23.71 2.75 -2.23
C SER A 171 24.03 3.74 -1.12
N ALA A 172 24.63 3.25 -0.04
CA ALA A 172 25.19 4.07 1.03
C ALA A 172 26.46 4.81 0.59
N THR A 173 27.14 4.33 -0.46
CA THR A 173 28.40 4.86 -0.96
C THR A 173 28.30 5.25 -2.43
N GLY A 174 29.20 6.12 -2.87
CA GLY A 174 29.28 6.58 -4.26
C GLY A 174 28.80 8.02 -4.45
N GLY A 175 28.96 8.52 -5.68
CA GLY A 175 28.56 9.89 -6.06
C GLY A 175 27.06 10.06 -6.30
N PRO A 176 26.65 11.24 -6.77
CA PRO A 176 25.25 11.53 -7.11
C PRO A 176 24.68 10.50 -8.09
N ARG A 177 23.42 10.10 -7.87
CA ARG A 177 22.70 9.16 -8.73
C ARG A 177 21.39 9.80 -9.20
N PRO A 178 20.93 9.48 -10.42
CA PRO A 178 19.61 9.91 -10.86
C PRO A 178 18.55 9.42 -9.90
N THR A 179 17.51 10.24 -9.67
CA THR A 179 16.39 9.92 -8.79
C THR A 179 15.11 9.79 -9.61
N VAL A 180 14.42 8.67 -9.44
CA VAL A 180 13.07 8.48 -9.99
C VAL A 180 12.07 9.01 -8.97
N MET A 181 11.26 9.99 -9.38
CA MET A 181 10.15 10.49 -8.57
C MET A 181 8.89 9.68 -8.90
N ILE A 182 8.24 9.13 -7.88
CA ILE A 182 7.11 8.23 -8.02
C ILE A 182 5.94 8.76 -7.19
N VAL A 183 4.82 8.97 -7.86
CA VAL A 183 3.54 9.34 -7.25
C VAL A 183 2.46 8.39 -7.74
N GLY A 184 1.54 8.01 -6.87
CA GLY A 184 0.45 7.10 -7.19
C GLY A 184 -0.84 7.81 -7.62
N GLY A 185 -1.91 7.04 -7.78
CA GLY A 185 -3.27 7.55 -7.97
C GLY A 185 -3.89 8.07 -6.67
N GLY A 186 -5.12 8.59 -6.75
CA GLY A 186 -5.81 9.18 -5.59
C GLY A 186 -6.04 8.25 -4.41
N ASP A 187 -6.10 6.96 -4.67
CA ASP A 187 -6.28 5.91 -3.67
C ASP A 187 -4.97 5.24 -3.20
N SER A 188 -3.82 5.68 -3.73
CA SER A 188 -2.51 5.13 -3.37
C SER A 188 -1.94 5.78 -2.12
N THR A 189 -1.11 5.02 -1.40
CA THR A 189 -0.23 5.52 -0.34
C THR A 189 1.22 5.50 -0.82
N CYS A 190 2.07 6.36 -0.27
CA CYS A 190 3.49 6.38 -0.66
C CYS A 190 4.22 5.08 -0.27
N GLU A 191 3.75 4.37 0.73
CA GLU A 191 4.26 3.06 1.12
C GLU A 191 4.06 2.00 0.04
N GLU A 192 2.90 1.99 -0.63
CA GLU A 192 2.61 1.06 -1.74
C GLU A 192 3.51 1.30 -2.96
N LEU A 193 4.03 2.50 -3.13
CA LEU A 193 4.88 2.85 -4.26
C LEU A 193 6.23 2.13 -4.22
N TYR A 194 6.61 1.59 -3.05
CA TYR A 194 7.76 0.71 -2.93
C TYR A 194 7.62 -0.52 -3.85
N ASP A 195 6.47 -1.19 -3.80
CA ASP A 195 6.17 -2.39 -4.59
C ASP A 195 5.56 -2.05 -5.95
N PHE A 196 4.39 -1.39 -5.95
CA PHE A 196 3.60 -1.13 -7.15
C PHE A 196 4.15 -0.01 -8.01
N GLY A 197 4.67 1.04 -7.39
CA GLY A 197 5.22 2.19 -8.10
C GLY A 197 6.58 1.92 -8.71
N GLY A 198 7.21 0.80 -8.34
CA GLY A 198 8.52 0.42 -8.83
C GLY A 198 9.70 1.03 -8.05
N GLY A 199 9.48 1.51 -6.83
CA GLY A 199 10.55 2.02 -5.96
C GLY A 199 11.65 1.00 -5.74
N ALA A 200 11.29 -0.24 -5.36
CA ALA A 200 12.23 -1.35 -5.21
C ALA A 200 12.96 -1.65 -6.53
N ALA A 201 12.25 -1.62 -7.66
CA ALA A 201 12.83 -1.89 -8.96
C ALA A 201 13.82 -0.79 -9.41
N ALA A 202 13.56 0.47 -9.09
CA ALA A 202 14.45 1.59 -9.35
C ALA A 202 15.76 1.44 -8.57
N VAL A 203 15.66 1.17 -7.27
CA VAL A 203 16.82 1.01 -6.38
C VAL A 203 17.70 -0.15 -6.82
N ARG A 204 17.13 -1.31 -7.16
CA ARG A 204 17.89 -2.46 -7.71
C ARG A 204 18.62 -2.16 -9.01
N ARG A 205 18.21 -1.15 -9.76
CA ARG A 205 18.86 -0.68 -11.00
C ARG A 205 19.84 0.46 -10.79
N GLY A 206 20.11 0.82 -9.54
CA GLY A 206 21.07 1.84 -9.18
C GLY A 206 20.54 3.28 -9.22
N TYR A 207 19.24 3.47 -9.34
CA TYR A 207 18.59 4.78 -9.21
C TYR A 207 18.16 5.01 -7.75
N ASN A 208 18.24 6.23 -7.28
CA ASN A 208 17.47 6.60 -6.10
C ASN A 208 15.98 6.63 -6.45
N ALA A 209 15.11 6.44 -5.45
CA ALA A 209 13.67 6.60 -5.62
C ALA A 209 13.12 7.56 -4.58
N PHE A 210 12.22 8.45 -5.01
CA PHE A 210 11.46 9.33 -4.13
C PHE A 210 9.98 9.01 -4.28
N LEU A 211 9.43 8.35 -3.27
CA LEU A 211 8.04 7.94 -3.18
C LEU A 211 7.30 9.02 -2.40
N TRP A 212 6.22 9.57 -2.95
CA TRP A 212 5.52 10.65 -2.26
C TRP A 212 4.03 10.68 -2.62
N GLU A 213 3.25 11.33 -1.78
CA GLU A 213 1.83 11.59 -2.01
C GLU A 213 1.60 13.07 -2.25
N GLY A 214 0.74 13.35 -3.24
CA GLY A 214 0.21 14.68 -3.47
C GLY A 214 -1.00 15.00 -2.57
N PRO A 215 -1.47 16.26 -2.61
CA PRO A 215 -2.66 16.66 -1.87
C PRO A 215 -3.88 15.81 -2.24
N GLY A 216 -4.69 15.46 -1.25
CA GLY A 216 -5.90 14.67 -1.42
C GLY A 216 -5.68 13.16 -1.56
N GLN A 217 -4.44 12.67 -1.58
CA GLN A 217 -4.15 11.25 -1.49
C GLN A 217 -4.30 10.73 -0.06
N VAL A 218 -4.40 9.42 0.08
CA VAL A 218 -4.82 8.76 1.34
C VAL A 218 -4.01 9.24 2.56
N GLY A 219 -2.69 9.19 2.48
CA GLY A 219 -1.84 9.55 3.61
C GLY A 219 -1.75 11.05 3.85
N ALA A 220 -1.70 11.86 2.78
CA ALA A 220 -1.73 13.30 2.89
C ALA A 220 -3.00 13.78 3.59
N PHE A 221 -4.16 13.20 3.21
CA PHE A 221 -5.44 13.50 3.85
C PHE A 221 -5.52 12.96 5.28
N ALA A 222 -5.08 11.74 5.52
CA ALA A 222 -5.16 11.09 6.84
C ALA A 222 -4.27 11.77 7.89
N LEU A 223 -3.12 12.31 7.48
CA LEU A 223 -2.15 12.91 8.41
C LEU A 223 -2.42 14.39 8.67
N ASP A 224 -2.61 15.18 7.62
CA ASP A 224 -2.68 16.64 7.73
C ASP A 224 -3.92 17.24 7.05
N GLN A 225 -4.82 16.43 6.55
CA GLN A 225 -5.98 16.86 5.75
C GLN A 225 -5.55 17.76 4.56
N ALA A 226 -4.41 17.40 3.94
CA ALA A 226 -3.81 18.13 2.83
C ALA A 226 -4.34 17.69 1.47
#